data_d8c7ff0ef1e30bbe583aa6915f565abf
#
_entry.id   d8c7ff0ef1e30bbe583aa6915f565abf
#
_cell.length_a   1.000
_cell.length_b   1.000
_cell.length_c   1.000
_cell.angle_alpha   90.00
_cell.angle_beta   90.00
_cell.angle_gamma   90.00
#
_symmetry.space_group_name_H-M   'P 1'
#
loop_
_entity.id
_entity.type
_entity.pdbx_description
1 polymer ?
#
loop_
_entity_poly.entity_id
_entity_poly.type
_entity_poly.pdbx_seq_one_letter_code
_entity_poly.pdbx_strand_id
1 'polypeptide(L)'
;DVHVLATGKGDEVFETAQSLGEQLDAAGLDVLVDDRRKVSAGVKFKDYELVGVPFGLVVGRSLADGQVEIRVRATGETIVVPVAEAVERLREAHAAALKGE
;
A
#
# COMPACT_ATOMS: atom_id res chain seq x y z
N ASP A 1 2.23 -6.27 8.01
CA ASP A 1 0.96 -6.64 7.36
C ASP A 1 0.77 -5.91 6.02
N VAL A 2 1.14 -4.62 5.96
CA VAL A 2 0.99 -3.81 4.75
C VAL A 2 2.28 -3.05 4.46
N HIS A 3 2.73 -3.09 3.22
CA HIS A 3 3.87 -2.31 2.76
C HIS A 3 3.34 -1.19 1.84
N VAL A 4 3.41 0.04 2.30
CA VAL A 4 2.96 1.21 1.53
C VAL A 4 4.12 1.70 0.68
N LEU A 5 3.90 1.77 -0.64
CA LEU A 5 4.92 2.15 -1.61
C LEU A 5 4.55 3.46 -2.29
N ALA A 6 5.35 4.50 -2.08
CA ALA A 6 5.19 5.76 -2.78
C ALA A 6 6.04 5.69 -4.06
N THR A 7 5.40 5.48 -5.20
CA THR A 7 6.10 5.25 -6.48
C THR A 7 6.08 6.42 -7.45
N GLY A 8 5.31 7.47 -7.15
CA GLY A 8 5.25 8.65 -7.99
C GLY A 8 6.33 9.67 -7.64
N LYS A 9 6.32 10.80 -8.35
CA LYS A 9 7.34 11.84 -8.17
C LYS A 9 6.86 13.09 -7.45
N GLY A 10 5.56 13.27 -7.29
CA GLY A 10 5.00 14.47 -6.68
C GLY A 10 4.95 14.38 -5.16
N ASP A 11 5.02 15.53 -4.49
CA ASP A 11 4.90 15.60 -3.03
C ASP A 11 3.58 15.00 -2.56
N GLU A 12 2.51 15.16 -3.34
CA GLU A 12 1.21 14.61 -3.03
C GLU A 12 1.25 13.10 -2.83
N VAL A 13 2.05 12.40 -3.65
CA VAL A 13 2.23 10.96 -3.55
C VAL A 13 2.82 10.58 -2.19
N PHE A 14 3.86 11.28 -1.77
CA PHE A 14 4.53 11.00 -0.50
C PHE A 14 3.66 11.37 0.69
N GLU A 15 2.96 12.49 0.62
CA GLU A 15 2.04 12.91 1.67
C GLU A 15 0.88 11.92 1.83
N THR A 16 0.31 11.46 0.71
CA THR A 16 -0.77 10.48 0.72
C THR A 16 -0.30 9.14 1.27
N ALA A 17 0.89 8.68 0.87
CA ALA A 17 1.46 7.43 1.38
C ALA A 17 1.67 7.51 2.89
N GLN A 18 2.19 8.63 3.38
CA GLN A 18 2.41 8.84 4.80
C GLN A 18 1.08 8.84 5.57
N SER A 19 0.08 9.55 5.07
CA SER A 19 -1.24 9.62 5.67
C SER A 19 -1.92 8.25 5.74
N LEU A 20 -1.87 7.50 4.65
CA LEU A 20 -2.45 6.15 4.61
C LEU A 20 -1.72 5.21 5.56
N GLY A 21 -0.40 5.33 5.65
CA GLY A 21 0.40 4.55 6.61
C GLY A 21 -0.03 4.82 8.04
N GLU A 22 -0.24 6.08 8.39
CA GLU A 22 -0.70 6.47 9.73
C GLU A 22 -2.09 5.93 10.03
N GLN A 23 -3.00 5.99 9.04
CA GLN A 23 -4.36 5.48 9.20
C GLN A 23 -4.39 3.97 9.36
N LEU A 24 -3.56 3.25 8.63
CA LEU A 24 -3.45 1.80 8.75
C LEU A 24 -2.88 1.39 10.11
N ASP A 25 -1.88 2.11 10.57
CA ASP A 25 -1.29 1.88 11.89
C ASP A 25 -2.34 2.11 12.98
N ALA A 26 -3.11 3.18 12.87
CA ALA A 26 -4.21 3.48 13.80
C ALA A 26 -5.30 2.40 13.78
N ALA A 27 -5.46 1.70 12.64
CA ALA A 27 -6.41 0.61 12.51
C ALA A 27 -5.90 -0.72 13.09
N GLY A 28 -4.67 -0.73 13.63
CA GLY A 28 -4.09 -1.91 14.27
C GLY A 28 -3.28 -2.81 13.35
N LEU A 29 -2.95 -2.33 12.16
CA LEU A 29 -2.14 -3.08 11.20
C LEU A 29 -0.66 -2.71 11.35
N ASP A 30 0.23 -3.69 11.15
CA ASP A 30 1.66 -3.41 11.08
C ASP A 30 1.97 -2.84 9.69
N VAL A 31 2.54 -1.66 9.65
CA VAL A 31 2.75 -0.91 8.42
C VAL A 31 4.22 -0.57 8.22
N LEU A 32 4.71 -0.82 7.02
CA LEU A 32 6.01 -0.36 6.57
C LEU A 32 5.77 0.62 5.42
N VAL A 33 6.26 1.86 5.54
CA VAL A 33 6.10 2.88 4.51
C VAL A 33 7.42 3.11 3.79
N ASP A 34 7.43 2.90 2.47
CA ASP A 34 8.58 3.21 1.64
C ASP A 34 8.34 4.54 0.92
N ASP A 35 8.83 5.60 1.52
CA ASP A 35 8.68 6.97 1.03
C ASP A 35 10.01 7.57 0.52
N ARG A 36 10.95 6.72 0.17
CA ARG A 36 12.27 7.17 -0.33
C ARG A 36 12.09 7.90 -1.67
N ARG A 37 12.50 9.16 -1.71
CA ARG A 37 12.26 10.01 -2.88
C ARG A 37 13.22 9.76 -4.04
N LYS A 38 14.44 9.31 -3.76
CA LYS A 38 15.48 9.13 -4.77
C LYS A 38 15.66 7.68 -5.20
N VAL A 39 14.71 6.83 -4.87
CA VAL A 39 14.75 5.41 -5.21
C VAL A 39 13.68 5.13 -6.26
N SER A 40 14.03 4.39 -7.31
CA SER A 40 13.10 4.07 -8.38
C SER A 40 11.97 3.16 -7.92
N ALA A 41 10.84 3.22 -8.63
CA ALA A 41 9.70 2.35 -8.35
C ALA A 41 10.09 0.87 -8.46
N GLY A 42 10.93 0.52 -9.43
CA GLY A 42 11.39 -0.86 -9.60
C GLY A 42 12.11 -1.40 -8.38
N VAL A 43 12.96 -0.58 -7.76
CA VAL A 43 13.67 -0.98 -6.53
C VAL A 43 12.68 -1.14 -5.38
N LYS A 44 11.70 -0.26 -5.27
CA LYS A 44 10.68 -0.35 -4.21
C LYS A 44 9.84 -1.60 -4.33
N PHE A 45 9.44 -1.98 -5.54
CA PHE A 45 8.70 -3.22 -5.78
C PHE A 45 9.54 -4.45 -5.46
N LYS A 46 10.82 -4.42 -5.78
CA LYS A 46 11.72 -5.51 -5.46
C LYS A 46 11.85 -5.67 -3.95
N ASP A 47 11.99 -4.58 -3.23
CA ASP A 47 12.05 -4.60 -1.76
C ASP A 47 10.75 -5.13 -1.16
N TYR A 48 9.61 -4.73 -1.73
CA TYR A 48 8.31 -5.26 -1.31
C TYR A 48 8.27 -6.79 -1.43
N GLU A 49 8.75 -7.33 -2.54
CA GLU A 49 8.79 -8.78 -2.74
C GLU A 49 9.71 -9.48 -1.75
N LEU A 50 10.87 -8.88 -1.45
CA LEU A 50 11.83 -9.44 -0.52
C LEU A 50 11.32 -9.44 0.92
N VAL A 51 10.61 -8.40 1.33
CA VAL A 51 10.04 -8.30 2.68
C VAL A 51 8.94 -9.33 2.89
N GLY A 52 8.16 -9.60 1.85
CA GLY A 52 7.19 -10.68 1.88
C GLY A 52 5.93 -10.43 2.68
N VAL A 53 5.53 -9.17 2.87
CA VAL A 53 4.28 -8.84 3.55
C VAL A 53 3.07 -9.27 2.71
N PRO A 54 1.93 -9.60 3.33
CA PRO A 54 0.76 -10.10 2.59
C PRO A 54 0.10 -9.08 1.68
N PHE A 55 0.16 -7.79 2.00
CA PHE A 55 -0.47 -6.74 1.22
C PHE A 55 0.47 -5.60 0.90
N GLY A 56 0.37 -5.09 -0.33
CA GLY A 56 1.04 -3.87 -0.74
C GLY A 56 0.01 -2.79 -1.06
N LEU A 57 0.31 -1.55 -0.71
CA LEU A 57 -0.51 -0.40 -1.08
C LEU A 57 0.36 0.54 -1.90
N VAL A 58 0.09 0.64 -3.19
CA VAL A 58 0.87 1.44 -4.12
C VAL A 58 0.22 2.80 -4.33
N VAL A 59 0.93 3.85 -3.94
CA VAL A 59 0.50 5.23 -4.14
C VAL A 59 1.37 5.81 -5.25
N GLY A 60 0.80 6.00 -6.43
CA GLY A 60 1.57 6.43 -7.57
C GLY A 60 0.70 7.05 -8.66
N ARG A 61 0.84 6.53 -9.87
CA ARG A 61 0.17 7.09 -11.05
C ARG A 61 -1.35 7.24 -10.90
N SER A 62 -2.00 6.28 -10.28
CA SER A 62 -3.45 6.30 -10.09
C SER A 62 -3.94 7.40 -9.16
N LEU A 63 -3.04 8.02 -8.39
CA LEU A 63 -3.40 9.09 -7.47
C LEU A 63 -3.97 10.31 -8.19
N ALA A 64 -3.58 10.54 -9.42
CA ALA A 64 -4.14 11.62 -10.24
C ALA A 64 -5.65 11.46 -10.43
N ASP A 65 -6.14 10.23 -10.38
CA ASP A 65 -7.57 9.90 -10.47
C ASP A 65 -8.20 9.67 -9.09
N GLY A 66 -7.48 10.01 -8.02
CA GLY A 66 -7.96 9.79 -6.66
C GLY A 66 -7.95 8.34 -6.24
N GLN A 67 -7.13 7.51 -6.87
CA GLN A 67 -7.09 6.07 -6.64
C GLN A 67 -5.71 5.58 -6.23
N VAL A 68 -5.68 4.43 -5.57
CA VAL A 68 -4.45 3.72 -5.22
C VAL A 68 -4.63 2.25 -5.58
N GLU A 69 -3.52 1.52 -5.60
CA GLU A 69 -3.55 0.10 -5.94
C GLU A 69 -3.24 -0.75 -4.71
N ILE A 70 -4.06 -1.78 -4.49
CA ILE A 70 -3.83 -2.77 -3.45
C ILE A 70 -3.31 -4.03 -4.14
N ARG A 71 -2.17 -4.51 -3.68
CA ARG A 71 -1.59 -5.76 -4.18
C ARG A 71 -1.76 -6.86 -3.13
N VAL A 72 -2.33 -7.98 -3.56
CA VAL A 72 -2.53 -9.15 -2.70
C VAL A 72 -1.46 -10.18 -3.06
N ARG A 73 -0.51 -10.39 -2.15
CA ARG A 73 0.63 -11.28 -2.41
C ARG A 73 0.21 -12.72 -2.66
N ALA A 74 -0.76 -13.22 -1.91
CA ALA A 74 -1.19 -14.61 -2.00
C ALA A 74 -1.76 -14.99 -3.37
N THR A 75 -2.44 -14.06 -4.04
CA THR A 75 -3.10 -14.31 -5.33
C THR A 75 -2.40 -13.64 -6.50
N GLY A 76 -1.53 -12.68 -6.23
CA GLY A 76 -0.92 -11.84 -7.26
C GLY A 76 -1.86 -10.79 -7.84
N GLU A 77 -3.04 -10.63 -7.27
CA GLU A 77 -4.02 -9.66 -7.75
C GLU A 77 -3.61 -8.23 -7.43
N THR A 78 -3.98 -7.33 -8.33
CA THR A 78 -3.88 -5.89 -8.11
C THR A 78 -5.27 -5.29 -8.23
N ILE A 79 -5.70 -4.58 -7.20
CA ILE A 79 -7.03 -3.99 -7.14
C ILE A 79 -6.88 -2.48 -7.05
N VAL A 80 -7.55 -1.74 -7.94
CA VAL A 80 -7.55 -0.28 -7.92
C VAL A 80 -8.78 0.18 -7.14
N VAL A 81 -8.54 0.99 -6.11
CA VAL A 81 -9.60 1.49 -5.24
C VAL A 81 -9.45 2.99 -5.00
N PRO A 82 -10.54 3.71 -4.69
CA PRO A 82 -10.44 5.11 -4.27
C PRO A 82 -9.59 5.25 -3.01
N VAL A 83 -8.83 6.32 -2.91
CA VAL A 83 -8.00 6.60 -1.73
C VAL A 83 -8.81 6.50 -0.45
N ALA A 84 -10.04 7.04 -0.46
CA ALA A 84 -10.91 7.06 0.72
C ALA A 84 -11.33 5.66 1.20
N GLU A 85 -11.25 4.65 0.33
CA GLU A 85 -11.63 3.27 0.67
C GLU A 85 -10.45 2.35 0.95
N ALA A 86 -9.23 2.80 0.69
CA ALA A 86 -8.04 1.95 0.76
C ALA A 86 -7.83 1.33 2.13
N VAL A 87 -7.94 2.12 3.18
CA VAL A 87 -7.71 1.65 4.56
C VAL A 87 -8.74 0.60 4.95
N GLU A 88 -10.02 0.85 4.66
CA GLU A 88 -11.09 -0.08 4.99
C GLU A 88 -10.98 -1.38 4.21
N ARG A 89 -10.64 -1.29 2.93
CA ARG A 89 -10.41 -2.47 2.08
C ARG A 89 -9.28 -3.33 2.60
N LEU A 90 -8.17 -2.70 3.01
CA LEU A 90 -7.03 -3.43 3.56
C LEU A 90 -7.35 -4.04 4.91
N ARG A 91 -8.10 -3.33 5.75
CA ARG A 91 -8.53 -3.84 7.04
C ARG A 91 -9.41 -5.07 6.89
N GLU A 92 -10.36 -5.04 5.96
CA GLU A 92 -11.22 -6.17 5.66
C GLU A 92 -10.44 -7.36 5.09
N ALA A 93 -9.52 -7.10 4.17
CA ALA A 93 -8.70 -8.14 3.55
C ALA A 93 -7.80 -8.81 4.58
N HIS A 94 -7.21 -8.03 5.49
CA HIS A 94 -6.37 -8.54 6.56
C HIS A 94 -7.19 -9.43 7.52
N ALA A 95 -8.38 -8.98 7.91
CA ALA A 95 -9.28 -9.76 8.77
C ALA A 95 -9.69 -11.06 8.10
N ALA A 96 -9.99 -11.02 6.80
CA ALA A 96 -10.35 -12.22 6.04
C ALA A 96 -9.19 -13.21 5.95
N ALA A 97 -7.97 -12.72 5.78
CA ALA A 97 -6.78 -13.57 5.73
C ALA A 97 -6.55 -14.27 7.07
N LEU A 98 -6.76 -13.57 8.18
CA LEU A 98 -6.64 -14.18 9.51
C LEU A 98 -7.68 -15.25 9.76
N LYS A 99 -8.90 -15.07 9.25
CA LYS A 99 -9.98 -16.03 9.41
C LYS A 99 -9.85 -17.24 8.47
N GLY A 100 -9.17 -17.06 7.36
CA GLY A 100 -9.01 -18.09 6.35
C GLY A 100 -7.94 -19.12 6.67
N GLU A 101 -7.25 -18.96 7.77
CA GLU A 101 -6.22 -19.90 8.21
C GLU A 101 -6.80 -21.06 9.07
#